data_e929fa264d1251f85ba532b7056a1fe0
#
_entry.id   e929fa264d1251f85ba532b7056a1fe0
#
_cell.length_a   1.000
_cell.length_b   1.000
_cell.length_c   1.000
_cell.angle_alpha   90.00
_cell.angle_beta   90.00
_cell.angle_gamma   90.00
#
_symmetry.space_group_name_H-M   'P 1'
#
loop_
_entity.id
_entity.type
_entity.pdbx_description
1 polymer ?
#
loop_
_entity_poly.entity_id
_entity_poly.type
_entity_poly.pdbx_seq_one_letter_code
_entity_poly.pdbx_strand_id
1 'polypeptide(L)'
;MCGEVRYEVSEPFVSANYCHCTRCQRRTGTGASANGRTAEGSFRIVKGEEFVKCWDPGGGGFPKCFCSNCGSALYSQSPDGGQIAVRLGTVDGNPGIRPEKRQFTAYAAVWEPIPDDGLPRFPESSRVQ
;
A
#
# COMPACT_ATOMS: atom_id res chain seq x y z
N MET A 1 -1.73 -0.12 -14.25
CA MET A 1 -2.93 0.17 -15.07
C MET A 1 -2.59 0.17 -16.55
N CYS A 2 -1.61 0.94 -16.97
CA CYS A 2 -1.26 1.00 -18.40
C CYS A 2 -0.33 -0.13 -18.89
N GLY A 3 0.26 -0.93 -18.00
CA GLY A 3 1.17 -2.02 -18.34
C GLY A 3 2.63 -1.61 -18.56
N GLU A 4 2.97 -0.31 -18.49
CA GLU A 4 4.36 0.13 -18.64
C GLU A 4 5.24 -0.30 -17.47
N VAL A 5 4.71 -0.29 -16.25
CA VAL A 5 5.42 -0.77 -15.06
C VAL A 5 4.93 -2.16 -14.70
N ARG A 6 5.88 -3.09 -14.58
CA ARG A 6 5.60 -4.46 -14.13
C ARG A 6 6.52 -4.79 -12.96
N TYR A 7 5.98 -5.41 -11.92
CA TYR A 7 6.77 -5.89 -10.79
C TYR A 7 6.41 -7.34 -10.44
N GLU A 8 7.31 -7.98 -9.73
CA GLU A 8 7.12 -9.33 -9.21
C GLU A 8 7.35 -9.35 -7.70
N VAL A 9 6.59 -10.19 -7.02
CA VAL A 9 6.79 -10.53 -5.61
C VAL A 9 7.04 -12.04 -5.56
N SER A 10 8.25 -12.45 -5.18
CA SER A 10 8.69 -13.84 -5.27
C SER A 10 8.38 -14.70 -4.05
N GLU A 11 7.95 -14.08 -2.94
CA GLU A 11 7.62 -14.75 -1.69
C GLU A 11 6.20 -14.40 -1.26
N PRO A 12 5.54 -15.22 -0.43
CA PRO A 12 4.24 -14.86 0.13
C PRO A 12 4.30 -13.52 0.87
N PHE A 13 3.21 -12.75 0.81
CA PHE A 13 3.09 -11.52 1.59
C PHE A 13 3.12 -11.85 3.08
N VAL A 14 3.77 -11.00 3.86
CA VAL A 14 3.91 -11.21 5.32
C VAL A 14 2.75 -10.64 6.11
N SER A 15 2.05 -9.63 5.58
CA SER A 15 0.84 -9.04 6.21
C SER A 15 0.09 -8.20 5.20
N ALA A 16 -1.17 -7.92 5.51
CA ALA A 16 -1.97 -7.01 4.70
C ALA A 16 -2.90 -6.20 5.59
N ASN A 17 -3.20 -4.97 5.19
CA ASN A 17 -4.09 -4.10 5.94
C ASN A 17 -4.87 -3.15 5.04
N TYR A 18 -5.91 -2.56 5.63
CA TYR A 18 -6.51 -1.32 5.14
C TYR A 18 -5.95 -0.17 5.95
N CYS A 19 -5.56 0.91 5.28
CA CYS A 19 -5.12 2.13 5.93
C CYS A 19 -6.10 3.27 5.65
N HIS A 20 -6.69 3.82 6.70
CA HIS A 20 -7.71 4.88 6.63
C HIS A 20 -7.12 6.27 6.84
N CYS A 21 -5.81 6.44 6.89
CA CYS A 21 -5.23 7.77 7.08
C CYS A 21 -5.57 8.70 5.91
N THR A 22 -5.61 10.01 6.19
CA THR A 22 -5.97 10.99 5.15
C THR A 22 -5.01 10.99 3.97
N ARG A 23 -3.74 10.68 4.19
CA ARG A 23 -2.76 10.55 3.11
C ARG A 23 -3.14 9.41 2.15
N CYS A 24 -3.49 8.25 2.70
CA CYS A 24 -3.95 7.12 1.89
C CYS A 24 -5.25 7.44 1.16
N GLN A 25 -6.19 8.10 1.81
CA GLN A 25 -7.44 8.53 1.18
C GLN A 25 -7.18 9.44 -0.02
N ARG A 26 -6.34 10.45 0.16
CA ARG A 26 -6.02 11.40 -0.92
C ARG A 26 -5.25 10.76 -2.06
N ARG A 27 -4.34 9.86 -1.71
CA ARG A 27 -3.50 9.19 -2.70
C ARG A 27 -4.32 8.25 -3.60
N THR A 28 -5.24 7.52 -3.03
CA THR A 28 -6.06 6.54 -3.77
C THR A 28 -7.38 7.11 -4.27
N GLY A 29 -7.83 8.23 -3.71
CA GLY A 29 -9.16 8.77 -3.99
C GLY A 29 -10.27 7.90 -3.42
N THR A 30 -9.98 7.12 -2.36
CA THR A 30 -10.93 6.19 -1.75
C THR A 30 -10.92 6.34 -0.23
N GLY A 31 -11.80 5.62 0.46
CA GLY A 31 -11.87 5.67 1.94
C GLY A 31 -10.71 5.00 2.64
N ALA A 32 -10.03 4.06 1.98
CA ALA A 32 -8.85 3.38 2.53
C ALA A 32 -8.00 2.79 1.42
N SER A 33 -6.70 2.66 1.66
CA SER A 33 -5.82 1.88 0.79
C SER A 33 -5.75 0.44 1.28
N ALA A 34 -5.64 -0.52 0.35
CA ALA A 34 -5.42 -1.92 0.65
C ALA A 34 -3.95 -2.25 0.34
N ASN A 35 -3.21 -2.67 1.35
CA ASN A 35 -1.76 -2.81 1.27
C ASN A 35 -1.32 -4.21 1.64
N GLY A 36 -0.36 -4.75 0.87
CA GLY A 36 0.31 -6.01 1.18
C GLY A 36 1.80 -5.77 1.39
N ARG A 37 2.29 -6.11 2.58
CA ARG A 37 3.71 -6.02 2.89
C ARG A 37 4.44 -7.23 2.33
N THR A 38 5.50 -6.98 1.56
CA THR A 38 6.31 -8.04 0.97
C THR A 38 7.37 -8.52 1.95
N ALA A 39 7.78 -9.79 1.82
CA ALA A 39 8.97 -10.28 2.50
C ALA A 39 10.20 -9.51 2.01
N GLU A 40 11.15 -9.28 2.89
CA GLU A 40 12.36 -8.53 2.54
C GLU A 40 13.07 -9.18 1.34
N GLY A 41 13.42 -8.34 0.36
CA GLY A 41 14.13 -8.79 -0.85
C GLY A 41 13.26 -9.50 -1.88
N SER A 42 11.95 -9.65 -1.65
CA SER A 42 11.07 -10.38 -2.57
C SER A 42 10.42 -9.53 -3.65
N PHE A 43 10.50 -8.21 -3.54
CA PHE A 43 9.91 -7.28 -4.50
C PHE A 43 10.94 -6.87 -5.54
N ARG A 44 10.53 -6.88 -6.82
CA ARG A 44 11.40 -6.47 -7.92
C ARG A 44 10.59 -5.85 -9.04
N ILE A 45 11.05 -4.71 -9.56
CA ILE A 45 10.49 -4.12 -10.78
C ILE A 45 11.16 -4.82 -11.96
N VAL A 46 10.35 -5.44 -12.83
CA VAL A 46 10.86 -6.22 -13.96
C VAL A 46 10.76 -5.50 -15.29
N LYS A 47 9.97 -4.42 -15.34
CA LYS A 47 9.79 -3.60 -16.54
C LYS A 47 9.37 -2.19 -16.15
N GLY A 48 9.86 -1.19 -16.86
CA GLY A 48 9.37 0.17 -16.76
C GLY A 48 9.82 0.94 -15.52
N GLU A 49 10.97 0.58 -14.95
CA GLU A 49 11.52 1.28 -13.78
C GLU A 49 11.65 2.78 -14.03
N GLU A 50 11.95 3.20 -15.26
CA GLU A 50 12.06 4.59 -15.66
C GLU A 50 10.75 5.37 -15.53
N PHE A 51 9.60 4.69 -15.51
CA PHE A 51 8.29 5.30 -15.31
C PHE A 51 7.92 5.43 -13.84
N VAL A 52 8.65 4.76 -12.94
CA VAL A 52 8.33 4.82 -11.52
C VAL A 52 8.85 6.12 -10.94
N LYS A 53 7.94 6.88 -10.31
CA LYS A 53 8.27 8.08 -9.54
C LYS A 53 7.76 7.90 -8.13
N CYS A 54 8.47 8.51 -7.17
CA CYS A 54 8.10 8.43 -5.77
C CYS A 54 7.98 9.84 -5.19
N TRP A 55 6.91 10.05 -4.45
CA TRP A 55 6.74 11.26 -3.65
C TRP A 55 7.18 10.98 -2.22
N ASP A 56 8.10 11.79 -1.72
CA ASP A 56 8.62 11.65 -0.37
C ASP A 56 7.86 12.61 0.56
N PRO A 57 7.12 12.09 1.55
CA PRO A 57 6.41 12.93 2.50
C PRO A 57 7.33 13.70 3.46
N GLY A 58 8.61 13.31 3.57
CA GLY A 58 9.53 13.85 4.56
C GLY A 58 9.28 13.29 5.96
N GLY A 59 10.09 13.73 6.92
CA GLY A 59 9.90 13.37 8.33
C GLY A 59 10.02 11.88 8.64
N GLY A 60 10.72 11.11 7.81
CA GLY A 60 10.83 9.66 7.99
C GLY A 60 9.61 8.87 7.51
N GLY A 61 8.63 9.51 6.90
CA GLY A 61 7.50 8.84 6.29
C GLY A 61 7.90 8.01 5.08
N PHE A 62 7.07 7.04 4.73
CA PHE A 62 7.35 6.15 3.60
C PHE A 62 7.08 6.85 2.27
N PRO A 63 8.08 7.00 1.39
CA PRO A 63 7.85 7.43 0.02
C PRO A 63 6.76 6.62 -0.67
N LYS A 64 5.97 7.31 -1.49
CA LYS A 64 4.82 6.74 -2.22
C LYS A 64 5.16 6.69 -3.70
N CYS A 65 5.23 5.48 -4.25
CA CYS A 65 5.69 5.26 -5.62
C CYS A 65 4.52 4.92 -6.55
N PHE A 66 4.57 5.48 -7.74
CA PHE A 66 3.48 5.40 -8.71
C PHE A 66 4.02 5.35 -10.14
N CYS A 67 3.19 4.92 -11.07
CA CYS A 67 3.51 4.95 -12.49
C CYS A 67 3.32 6.37 -13.02
N SER A 68 4.38 6.99 -13.53
CA SER A 68 4.29 8.35 -14.07
C SER A 68 3.56 8.41 -15.41
N ASN A 69 3.38 7.29 -16.10
CA ASN A 69 2.65 7.25 -17.36
C ASN A 69 1.14 7.28 -17.16
N CYS A 70 0.60 6.56 -16.18
CA CYS A 70 -0.85 6.48 -15.97
C CYS A 70 -1.32 6.95 -14.59
N GLY A 71 -0.40 7.21 -13.65
CA GLY A 71 -0.73 7.64 -12.30
C GLY A 71 -1.12 6.53 -11.33
N SER A 72 -1.06 5.27 -11.73
CA SER A 72 -1.39 4.15 -10.86
C SER A 72 -0.52 4.14 -9.61
N ALA A 73 -1.13 4.13 -8.42
CA ALA A 73 -0.41 3.99 -7.16
C ALA A 73 0.07 2.55 -7.03
N LEU A 74 1.37 2.34 -6.90
CA LEU A 74 1.98 1.01 -6.95
C LEU A 74 2.38 0.50 -5.58
N TYR A 75 3.25 1.21 -4.89
CA TYR A 75 3.77 0.76 -3.60
C TYR A 75 4.30 1.92 -2.77
N SER A 76 4.53 1.63 -1.51
CA SER A 76 5.30 2.49 -0.61
C SER A 76 6.56 1.74 -0.21
N GLN A 77 7.63 2.48 0.05
CA GLN A 77 8.87 1.91 0.56
C GLN A 77 9.30 2.66 1.81
N SER A 78 10.00 1.97 2.73
CA SER A 78 10.62 2.67 3.84
C SER A 78 11.73 3.60 3.33
N PRO A 79 12.14 4.63 4.10
CA PRO A 79 13.21 5.53 3.66
C PRO A 79 14.50 4.82 3.28
N ASP A 80 14.82 3.71 3.93
CA ASP A 80 15.99 2.88 3.61
C ASP A 80 15.74 1.89 2.47
N GLY A 81 14.50 1.80 1.96
CA GLY A 81 14.13 0.88 0.89
C GLY A 81 13.96 -0.57 1.31
N GLY A 82 14.16 -0.91 2.59
CA GLY A 82 14.13 -2.29 3.07
C GLY A 82 12.73 -2.88 3.23
N GLN A 83 11.72 -2.03 3.37
CA GLN A 83 10.33 -2.47 3.52
C GLN A 83 9.50 -1.96 2.35
N ILE A 84 8.78 -2.86 1.71
CA ILE A 84 7.89 -2.55 0.58
C ILE A 84 6.48 -2.98 0.94
N ALA A 85 5.51 -2.10 0.69
CA ALA A 85 4.09 -2.42 0.78
C ALA A 85 3.43 -2.09 -0.55
N VAL A 86 2.98 -3.10 -1.27
CA VAL A 86 2.30 -2.90 -2.56
C VAL A 86 0.83 -2.59 -2.34
N ARG A 87 0.23 -1.90 -3.29
CA ARG A 87 -1.23 -1.73 -3.33
C ARG A 87 -1.82 -3.00 -3.91
N LEU A 88 -2.62 -3.71 -3.11
CA LEU A 88 -3.11 -5.04 -3.48
C LEU A 88 -3.87 -5.05 -4.81
N GLY A 89 -4.56 -3.97 -5.12
CA GLY A 89 -5.29 -3.86 -6.38
C GLY A 89 -4.40 -3.86 -7.63
N THR A 90 -3.09 -3.68 -7.48
CA THR A 90 -2.15 -3.72 -8.61
C THR A 90 -1.54 -5.11 -8.85
N VAL A 91 -1.82 -6.06 -7.97
CA VAL A 91 -1.34 -7.44 -8.11
C VAL A 91 -2.22 -8.17 -9.12
N ASP A 92 -1.61 -8.79 -10.12
CA ASP A 92 -2.35 -9.61 -11.07
C ASP A 92 -2.79 -10.92 -10.40
N GLY A 93 -4.05 -11.29 -10.59
CA GLY A 93 -4.61 -12.50 -10.00
C GLY A 93 -4.83 -12.40 -8.50
N ASN A 94 -4.73 -13.53 -7.83
CA ASN A 94 -4.95 -13.62 -6.39
C ASN A 94 -3.64 -13.38 -5.63
N PRO A 95 -3.54 -12.35 -4.79
CA PRO A 95 -2.31 -12.11 -4.01
C PRO A 95 -2.06 -13.15 -2.91
N GLY A 96 -3.01 -14.04 -2.63
CA GLY A 96 -2.85 -15.07 -1.59
C GLY A 96 -3.01 -14.56 -0.17
N ILE A 97 -3.45 -13.33 0.00
CA ILE A 97 -3.68 -12.71 1.31
C ILE A 97 -4.86 -11.74 1.21
N ARG A 98 -5.53 -11.53 2.33
CA ARG A 98 -6.57 -10.50 2.50
C ARG A 98 -6.12 -9.52 3.56
N PRO A 99 -6.58 -8.28 3.53
CA PRO A 99 -6.37 -7.38 4.66
C PRO A 99 -6.87 -8.02 5.96
N GLU A 100 -6.00 -8.01 6.97
CA GLU A 100 -6.22 -8.70 8.24
C GLU A 100 -6.56 -7.73 9.36
N LYS A 101 -6.44 -6.44 9.12
CA LYS A 101 -6.64 -5.38 10.10
C LYS A 101 -6.88 -4.04 9.40
N ARG A 102 -7.40 -3.10 10.17
CA ARG A 102 -7.60 -1.71 9.75
C ARG A 102 -6.80 -0.79 10.66
N GLN A 103 -6.00 0.09 10.10
CA GLN A 103 -5.23 1.07 10.88
C GLN A 103 -5.63 2.50 10.53
N PHE A 104 -5.30 3.42 11.43
CA PHE A 104 -5.67 4.83 11.35
C PHE A 104 -7.18 5.02 11.22
N THR A 105 -7.94 4.20 11.95
CA THR A 105 -9.40 4.22 11.88
C THR A 105 -10.00 5.48 12.50
N ALA A 106 -9.23 6.20 13.36
CA ALA A 106 -9.65 7.50 13.89
C ALA A 106 -9.87 8.54 12.77
N TYR A 107 -9.29 8.33 11.61
CA TYR A 107 -9.35 9.26 10.47
C TYR A 107 -10.27 8.76 9.35
N ALA A 108 -11.02 7.70 9.61
CA ALA A 108 -11.89 7.10 8.59
C ALA A 108 -12.84 8.13 7.98
N ALA A 109 -13.05 8.02 6.67
CA ALA A 109 -13.93 8.92 5.94
C ALA A 109 -15.37 8.78 6.43
N VAL A 110 -16.02 9.90 6.74
CA VAL A 110 -17.40 9.88 7.23
C VAL A 110 -18.40 9.35 6.20
N TRP A 111 -18.07 9.47 4.93
CA TRP A 111 -18.91 9.01 3.82
C TRP A 111 -18.77 7.50 3.53
N GLU A 112 -17.84 6.82 4.18
CA GLU A 112 -17.65 5.38 4.04
C GLU A 112 -17.46 4.76 5.42
N PRO A 113 -18.53 4.47 6.16
CA PRO A 113 -18.44 3.82 7.47
C PRO A 113 -17.70 2.48 7.36
N ILE A 114 -16.84 2.22 8.35
CA ILE A 114 -16.12 0.94 8.39
C ILE A 114 -17.14 -0.17 8.67
N PRO A 115 -17.21 -1.23 7.82
CA PRO A 115 -18.13 -2.32 8.03
C PRO A 115 -17.77 -3.13 9.26
N ASP A 116 -18.77 -3.76 9.85
CA ASP A 116 -18.59 -4.70 10.97
C ASP A 116 -18.15 -6.05 10.42
N ASP A 117 -16.90 -6.14 10.01
CA ASP A 117 -16.31 -7.31 9.36
C ASP A 117 -15.42 -8.14 10.29
N GLY A 118 -15.37 -7.78 11.57
CA GLY A 118 -14.57 -8.50 12.58
C GLY A 118 -13.06 -8.22 12.51
N LEU A 119 -12.60 -7.39 11.59
CA LEU A 119 -11.18 -7.06 11.52
C LEU A 119 -10.78 -6.18 12.72
N PRO A 120 -9.63 -6.47 13.35
CA PRO A 120 -9.08 -5.58 14.37
C PRO A 120 -8.92 -4.16 13.85
N ARG A 121 -9.28 -3.18 14.68
CA ARG A 121 -9.23 -1.76 14.36
C ARG A 121 -8.21 -1.05 15.24
N PHE A 122 -7.33 -0.30 14.64
CA PHE A 122 -6.31 0.48 15.34
C PHE A 122 -6.56 1.96 15.01
N PRO A 123 -6.85 2.80 16.04
CA PRO A 123 -7.11 4.23 15.82
C PRO A 123 -5.95 4.94 15.14
N GLU A 124 -4.73 4.53 15.44
CA GLU A 124 -3.48 5.02 14.85
C GLU A 124 -2.77 3.88 14.13
N SER A 125 -1.44 3.86 14.18
CA SER A 125 -0.65 2.78 13.54
C SER A 125 -0.94 1.43 14.18
N SER A 126 -1.00 0.40 13.36
CA SER A 126 -1.09 -0.99 13.83
C SER A 126 0.26 -1.59 14.18
N ARG A 127 1.34 -0.85 14.04
CA ARG A 127 2.67 -1.31 14.43
C ARG A 127 2.75 -1.36 15.94
N VAL A 128 3.27 -2.46 16.47
CA VAL A 128 3.52 -2.60 17.90
C VAL A 128 4.68 -1.68 18.25
N GLN A 129 4.47 -0.88 19.28
CA GLN A 129 5.48 0.02 19.81
C GLN A 129 6.50 -0.75 20.65
#